data_fd8370a5f454cceaca7e873f4b1efc37
#
_entry.id   fd8370a5f454cceaca7e873f4b1efc37
#
_cell.length_a   1.000
_cell.length_b   1.000
_cell.length_c   1.000
_cell.angle_alpha   90.00
_cell.angle_beta   90.00
_cell.angle_gamma   90.00
#
_symmetry.space_group_name_H-M   'P 1'
#
loop_
_entity.id
_entity.type
_entity.pdbx_description
1 polymer ?
#
loop_
_entity_poly.entity_id
_entity_poly.type
_entity_poly.pdbx_seq_one_letter_code
_entity_poly.pdbx_strand_id
1 'polypeptide(L)'
;MVSPKKKPQDFGFKSGDTHIVVNDITEKATAWSFDGKKLWEVNCLARGQGLDTEWKYPNTDTPPGLYKIGQIYNDYAKVGANPPYDRTLMAFGWISFDLVELENQEAKVGRAGIMMHGGGSANGWPGAWAPCQPLCTTHGCVRMYNQDLRDKVLPLTKQGTVFVSVYQEG
;
A
#
# COMPACT_ATOMS: atom_id res chain seq x y z
N MET A 1 1.34 -20.02 -1.17
CA MET A 1 1.03 -18.61 -0.90
C MET A 1 0.93 -18.37 0.59
N VAL A 2 1.61 -17.36 1.08
CA VAL A 2 1.50 -16.95 2.49
C VAL A 2 0.37 -15.93 2.60
N SER A 3 -0.60 -16.22 3.45
CA SER A 3 -1.80 -15.41 3.63
C SER A 3 -1.86 -14.82 5.04
N PRO A 4 -2.65 -13.73 5.23
CA PRO A 4 -2.92 -13.22 6.56
C PRO A 4 -3.55 -14.29 7.46
N LYS A 5 -3.17 -14.28 8.72
CA LYS A 5 -3.73 -15.19 9.76
C LYS A 5 -4.96 -14.60 10.43
N LYS A 6 -5.14 -13.28 10.31
CA LYS A 6 -6.23 -12.52 10.88
C LYS A 6 -7.10 -11.93 9.78
N LYS A 7 -8.35 -11.66 10.12
CA LYS A 7 -9.36 -11.09 9.22
C LYS A 7 -9.84 -9.75 9.75
N PRO A 8 -10.38 -8.86 8.90
CA PRO A 8 -10.99 -7.63 9.39
C PRO A 8 -12.06 -7.86 10.47
N GLN A 9 -12.81 -8.97 10.38
CA GLN A 9 -13.84 -9.33 11.36
C GLN A 9 -13.28 -9.51 12.77
N ASP A 10 -12.03 -9.93 12.91
CA ASP A 10 -11.36 -10.08 14.21
C ASP A 10 -11.12 -8.71 14.90
N PHE A 11 -11.26 -7.61 14.17
CA PHE A 11 -11.02 -6.25 14.64
C PHE A 11 -12.26 -5.35 14.49
N GLY A 12 -13.46 -5.93 14.53
CA GLY A 12 -14.70 -5.18 14.51
C GLY A 12 -15.11 -4.61 13.16
N PHE A 13 -14.84 -5.33 12.07
CA PHE A 13 -15.26 -4.96 10.72
C PHE A 13 -16.77 -4.72 10.67
N LYS A 14 -17.18 -3.53 10.22
CA LYS A 14 -18.56 -3.07 10.28
C LYS A 14 -18.93 -2.25 9.05
N SER A 15 -20.23 -1.92 8.92
CA SER A 15 -20.72 -1.08 7.82
C SER A 15 -19.94 0.25 7.73
N GLY A 16 -19.53 0.62 6.54
CA GLY A 16 -18.67 1.76 6.27
C GLY A 16 -17.19 1.42 6.19
N ASP A 17 -16.77 0.30 6.77
CA ASP A 17 -15.40 -0.19 6.65
C ASP A 17 -15.19 -0.88 5.30
N THR A 18 -13.96 -0.92 4.85
CA THR A 18 -13.56 -1.57 3.60
C THR A 18 -12.36 -2.48 3.80
N HIS A 19 -12.22 -3.44 2.91
CA HIS A 19 -11.14 -4.41 2.92
C HIS A 19 -10.44 -4.40 1.57
N ILE A 20 -9.19 -3.95 1.55
CA ILE A 20 -8.33 -4.03 0.38
C ILE A 20 -7.49 -5.31 0.47
N VAL A 21 -7.52 -6.10 -0.57
CA VAL A 21 -6.70 -7.32 -0.68
C VAL A 21 -5.59 -7.04 -1.68
N VAL A 22 -4.36 -7.04 -1.20
CA VAL A 22 -3.14 -6.92 -2.01
C VAL A 22 -2.59 -8.31 -2.24
N ASN A 23 -2.57 -8.74 -3.49
CA ASN A 23 -2.03 -10.03 -3.90
C ASN A 23 -0.78 -9.79 -4.75
N ASP A 24 0.39 -10.06 -4.20
CA ASP A 24 1.65 -9.81 -4.88
C ASP A 24 1.88 -10.78 -6.06
N ILE A 25 1.28 -11.97 -6.02
CA ILE A 25 1.41 -12.93 -7.11
C ILE A 25 0.74 -12.42 -8.40
N THR A 26 -0.45 -11.82 -8.25
CA THR A 26 -1.20 -11.24 -9.37
C THR A 26 -0.90 -9.77 -9.61
N GLU A 27 -0.18 -9.13 -8.69
CA GLU A 27 0.12 -7.71 -8.69
C GLU A 27 -1.15 -6.84 -8.76
N LYS A 28 -2.17 -7.24 -7.99
CA LYS A 28 -3.46 -6.56 -7.92
C LYS A 28 -3.84 -6.20 -6.49
N ALA A 29 -4.47 -5.04 -6.37
CA ALA A 29 -5.18 -4.64 -5.17
C ALA A 29 -6.68 -4.58 -5.48
N THR A 30 -7.47 -5.29 -4.69
CA THR A 30 -8.92 -5.36 -4.86
C THR A 30 -9.61 -4.86 -3.60
N ALA A 31 -10.52 -3.91 -3.72
CA ALA A 31 -11.28 -3.40 -2.59
C ALA A 31 -12.68 -4.02 -2.51
N TRP A 32 -13.06 -4.37 -1.29
CA TRP A 32 -14.34 -4.98 -0.96
C TRP A 32 -15.08 -4.16 0.09
N SER A 33 -16.37 -3.97 -0.10
CA SER A 33 -17.22 -3.37 0.94
C SER A 33 -17.53 -4.36 2.05
N PHE A 34 -18.10 -3.86 3.15
CA PHE A 34 -18.50 -4.69 4.29
C PHE A 34 -19.47 -5.82 3.89
N ASP A 35 -20.36 -5.56 2.95
CA ASP A 35 -21.35 -6.54 2.45
C ASP A 35 -20.80 -7.43 1.31
N GLY A 36 -19.50 -7.43 1.09
CA GLY A 36 -18.85 -8.35 0.15
C GLY A 36 -18.91 -7.93 -1.31
N LYS A 37 -19.29 -6.68 -1.59
CA LYS A 37 -19.31 -6.14 -2.96
C LYS A 37 -17.92 -5.67 -3.36
N LYS A 38 -17.47 -6.08 -4.54
CA LYS A 38 -16.23 -5.58 -5.13
C LYS A 38 -16.40 -4.12 -5.56
N LEU A 39 -15.57 -3.24 -5.01
CA LEU A 39 -15.61 -1.81 -5.32
C LEU A 39 -14.73 -1.47 -6.52
N TRP A 40 -13.52 -2.00 -6.56
CA TRP A 40 -12.56 -1.80 -7.63
C TRP A 40 -11.42 -2.81 -7.55
N GLU A 41 -10.68 -2.91 -8.63
CA GLU A 41 -9.42 -3.66 -8.71
C GLU A 41 -8.45 -2.86 -9.55
N VAL A 42 -7.22 -2.69 -9.06
CA VAL A 42 -6.17 -1.91 -9.69
C VAL A 42 -4.83 -2.62 -9.61
N ASN A 43 -3.88 -2.16 -10.41
CA ASN A 43 -2.52 -2.65 -10.33
C ASN A 43 -1.83 -2.15 -9.05
N CYS A 44 -1.01 -2.99 -8.47
CA CYS A 44 -0.13 -2.63 -7.36
C CYS A 44 1.15 -3.45 -7.44
N LEU A 45 2.14 -3.03 -6.68
CA LEU A 45 3.38 -3.76 -6.53
C LEU A 45 3.76 -3.80 -5.05
N ALA A 46 3.75 -5.00 -4.47
CA ALA A 46 4.14 -5.23 -3.08
C ALA A 46 5.55 -5.84 -3.00
N ARG A 47 6.37 -5.58 -4.00
CA ARG A 47 7.72 -6.12 -4.15
C ARG A 47 8.77 -5.13 -3.72
N GLY A 48 9.76 -5.65 -3.01
CA GLY A 48 10.97 -4.93 -2.66
C GLY A 48 12.14 -5.29 -3.57
N GLN A 49 13.31 -4.90 -3.13
CA GLN A 49 14.57 -5.28 -3.74
C GLN A 49 14.98 -6.65 -3.20
N GLY A 50 15.26 -7.61 -4.05
CA GLY A 50 15.63 -8.96 -3.65
C GLY A 50 14.92 -10.02 -4.48
N LEU A 51 14.89 -11.24 -3.97
CA LEU A 51 14.21 -12.36 -4.63
C LEU A 51 12.70 -12.29 -4.36
N ASP A 52 11.91 -12.76 -5.29
CA ASP A 52 10.46 -12.67 -5.30
C ASP A 52 9.75 -13.28 -4.06
N THR A 53 10.38 -14.16 -3.36
CA THR A 53 9.78 -14.83 -2.19
C THR A 53 10.31 -14.30 -0.86
N GLU A 54 11.17 -13.29 -0.89
CA GLU A 54 11.77 -12.73 0.31
C GLU A 54 10.93 -11.60 0.89
N TRP A 55 10.45 -11.77 2.10
CA TRP A 55 9.76 -10.72 2.85
C TRP A 55 10.24 -10.61 4.30
N LYS A 56 11.17 -11.48 4.69
CA LYS A 56 11.68 -11.57 6.06
C LYS A 56 12.83 -10.61 6.35
N TYR A 57 13.42 -10.03 5.31
CA TYR A 57 14.58 -9.16 5.41
C TYR A 57 14.25 -7.73 5.04
N PRO A 58 15.03 -6.74 5.51
CA PRO A 58 14.86 -5.35 5.08
C PRO A 58 14.97 -5.19 3.55
N ASN A 59 14.24 -4.23 3.01
CA ASN A 59 14.23 -3.86 1.59
C ASN A 59 13.72 -4.96 0.63
N THR A 60 13.05 -5.97 1.16
CA THR A 60 12.43 -7.04 0.37
C THR A 60 10.93 -6.84 0.25
N ASP A 61 10.19 -7.86 -0.14
CA ASP A 61 8.75 -7.79 -0.36
C ASP A 61 7.99 -7.36 0.90
N THR A 62 6.79 -6.85 0.71
CA THR A 62 5.90 -6.47 1.82
C THR A 62 5.57 -7.71 2.66
N PRO A 63 5.75 -7.67 3.98
CA PRO A 63 5.40 -8.82 4.82
C PRO A 63 3.91 -9.19 4.69
N PRO A 64 3.58 -10.47 4.50
CA PRO A 64 2.19 -10.88 4.44
C PRO A 64 1.52 -10.72 5.81
N GLY A 65 0.24 -10.38 5.80
CA GLY A 65 -0.50 -10.19 7.03
C GLY A 65 -1.65 -9.21 6.86
N LEU A 66 -2.34 -8.95 7.96
CA LEU A 66 -3.41 -7.97 8.03
C LEU A 66 -2.88 -6.66 8.60
N TYR A 67 -3.20 -5.59 7.91
CA TYR A 67 -2.90 -4.21 8.28
C TYR A 67 -4.19 -3.39 8.32
N LYS A 68 -4.12 -2.22 8.92
CA LYS A 68 -5.12 -1.16 8.72
C LYS A 68 -4.40 0.13 8.31
N ILE A 69 -5.08 0.98 7.58
CA ILE A 69 -4.56 2.31 7.26
C ILE A 69 -4.57 3.15 8.54
N GLY A 70 -3.42 3.73 8.86
CA GLY A 70 -3.24 4.66 9.95
C GLY A 70 -3.14 6.09 9.44
N GLN A 71 -2.02 6.76 9.72
CA GLN A 71 -1.81 8.16 9.33
C GLN A 71 -1.74 8.31 7.81
N ILE A 72 -2.31 9.41 7.32
CA ILE A 72 -2.36 9.76 5.90
C ILE A 72 -1.51 10.99 5.68
N TYR A 73 -0.62 10.93 4.69
CA TYR A 73 0.25 12.03 4.27
C TYR A 73 -0.18 12.48 2.88
N ASN A 74 -0.83 13.64 2.80
CA ASN A 74 -1.32 14.19 1.54
C ASN A 74 -0.37 15.29 1.03
N ASP A 75 0.73 14.88 0.44
CA ASP A 75 1.76 15.81 -0.03
C ASP A 75 1.38 16.48 -1.35
N TYR A 76 0.52 15.86 -2.13
CA TYR A 76 -0.04 16.45 -3.35
C TYR A 76 -0.77 17.77 -3.09
N ALA A 77 -1.50 17.84 -1.99
CA ALA A 77 -2.21 19.05 -1.61
C ALA A 77 -1.29 20.20 -1.19
N LYS A 78 -0.07 19.88 -0.72
CA LYS A 78 0.92 20.88 -0.27
C LYS A 78 1.79 21.40 -1.39
N VAL A 79 2.21 20.53 -2.28
CA VAL A 79 3.22 20.81 -3.30
C VAL A 79 2.59 21.12 -4.65
N GLY A 80 1.39 20.61 -4.90
CA GLY A 80 0.78 20.64 -6.22
C GLY A 80 1.48 19.67 -7.17
N ALA A 81 1.19 19.79 -8.45
CA ALA A 81 1.70 18.87 -9.47
C ALA A 81 2.84 19.48 -10.32
N ASN A 82 3.51 20.51 -9.82
CA ASN A 82 4.55 21.23 -10.56
C ASN A 82 5.96 20.99 -10.00
N PRO A 83 6.97 20.73 -10.85
CA PRO A 83 8.36 20.63 -10.40
C PRO A 83 8.92 22.01 -9.98
N PRO A 84 10.01 22.04 -9.19
CA PRO A 84 10.78 20.88 -8.74
C PRO A 84 10.16 20.20 -7.53
N TYR A 85 10.21 18.87 -7.51
CA TYR A 85 9.76 18.06 -6.37
C TYR A 85 10.96 17.65 -5.55
N ASP A 86 10.82 17.55 -4.23
CA ASP A 86 11.87 16.98 -3.43
C ASP A 86 11.96 15.46 -3.61
N ARG A 87 13.12 14.88 -3.27
CA ARG A 87 13.36 13.44 -3.47
C ARG A 87 12.42 12.56 -2.69
N THR A 88 12.02 12.97 -1.50
CA THR A 88 11.10 12.23 -0.64
C THR A 88 9.71 12.17 -1.29
N LEU A 89 9.22 13.30 -1.78
CA LEU A 89 7.94 13.36 -2.48
C LEU A 89 7.95 12.55 -3.77
N MET A 90 9.06 12.53 -4.49
CA MET A 90 9.22 11.73 -5.70
C MET A 90 9.19 10.23 -5.40
N ALA A 91 9.73 9.81 -4.25
CA ALA A 91 9.72 8.42 -3.80
C ALA A 91 8.35 7.95 -3.31
N PHE A 92 7.57 8.83 -2.68
CA PHE A 92 6.28 8.50 -2.07
C PHE A 92 5.07 8.96 -2.89
N GLY A 93 5.25 9.91 -3.80
CA GLY A 93 4.20 10.41 -4.68
C GLY A 93 3.21 11.34 -4.00
N TRP A 94 1.99 11.34 -4.51
CA TRP A 94 0.95 12.30 -4.09
C TRP A 94 0.45 12.07 -2.68
N ILE A 95 0.19 10.81 -2.32
CA ILE A 95 -0.42 10.42 -1.06
C ILE A 95 0.25 9.14 -0.56
N SER A 96 0.50 9.11 0.75
CA SER A 96 1.01 7.94 1.44
C SER A 96 0.12 7.58 2.60
N PHE A 97 -0.04 6.28 2.83
CA PHE A 97 -0.84 5.73 3.93
C PHE A 97 0.04 4.82 4.78
N ASP A 98 0.14 5.09 6.07
CA ASP A 98 0.73 4.14 7.00
C ASP A 98 -0.08 2.85 7.02
N LEU A 99 0.58 1.72 6.94
CA LEU A 99 -0.01 0.41 7.17
C LEU A 99 0.36 -0.06 8.57
N VAL A 100 -0.60 0.03 9.48
CA VAL A 100 -0.45 -0.42 10.87
C VAL A 100 -0.70 -1.92 10.91
N GLU A 101 0.31 -2.67 11.28
CA GLU A 101 0.30 -4.12 11.28
C GLU A 101 -0.50 -4.67 12.46
N LEU A 102 -1.38 -5.64 12.22
CA LEU A 102 -2.31 -6.20 13.20
C LEU A 102 -1.95 -7.63 13.65
N GLU A 103 -0.87 -8.21 13.11
CA GLU A 103 -0.45 -9.58 13.39
C GLU A 103 0.93 -9.71 14.05
N ASN A 104 1.57 -8.59 14.35
CA ASN A 104 2.95 -8.52 14.85
C ASN A 104 3.99 -9.20 13.95
N GLN A 105 3.74 -9.27 12.66
CA GLN A 105 4.64 -9.89 11.70
C GLN A 105 5.90 -9.05 11.47
N GLU A 106 5.76 -7.74 11.40
CA GLU A 106 6.89 -6.82 11.26
C GLU A 106 7.87 -6.98 12.41
N ALA A 107 7.38 -7.00 13.64
CA ALA A 107 8.20 -7.14 14.82
C ALA A 107 8.94 -8.49 14.83
N LYS A 108 8.30 -9.56 14.37
CA LYS A 108 8.91 -10.91 14.31
C LYS A 108 10.09 -10.99 13.34
N VAL A 109 10.06 -10.21 12.28
CA VAL A 109 11.10 -10.21 11.23
C VAL A 109 11.96 -8.96 11.25
N GLY A 110 11.81 -8.10 12.25
CA GLY A 110 12.59 -6.87 12.37
C GLY A 110 12.28 -5.83 11.31
N ARG A 111 11.07 -5.84 10.78
CA ARG A 111 10.61 -4.88 9.77
C ARG A 111 9.77 -3.79 10.43
N ALA A 112 9.72 -2.61 9.81
CA ALA A 112 8.91 -1.48 10.26
C ALA A 112 8.71 -0.48 9.11
N GLY A 113 7.78 0.46 9.29
CA GLY A 113 7.57 1.54 8.34
C GLY A 113 6.93 1.10 7.03
N ILE A 114 6.10 0.07 7.05
CA ILE A 114 5.39 -0.38 5.86
C ILE A 114 4.27 0.61 5.54
N MET A 115 4.25 1.06 4.29
CA MET A 115 3.28 2.04 3.80
C MET A 115 2.70 1.59 2.47
N MET A 116 1.55 2.18 2.13
CA MET A 116 0.99 2.17 0.79
C MET A 116 1.20 3.55 0.19
N HIS A 117 1.94 3.66 -0.91
CA HIS A 117 2.29 4.96 -1.49
C HIS A 117 2.47 4.89 -3.01
N GLY A 118 2.57 6.05 -3.62
CA GLY A 118 2.84 6.20 -5.05
C GLY A 118 4.31 6.51 -5.33
N GLY A 119 4.53 7.41 -6.26
CA GLY A 119 5.86 7.87 -6.62
C GLY A 119 6.67 6.86 -7.42
N GLY A 120 7.96 7.09 -7.47
CA GLY A 120 8.92 6.25 -8.17
C GLY A 120 10.15 5.99 -7.30
N SER A 121 11.34 6.14 -7.86
CA SER A 121 12.59 6.01 -7.11
C SER A 121 12.95 7.32 -6.41
N ALA A 122 13.51 7.22 -5.20
CA ALA A 122 14.08 8.37 -4.48
C ALA A 122 15.24 9.05 -5.26
N ASN A 123 15.75 8.41 -6.29
CA ASN A 123 16.80 8.97 -7.14
C ASN A 123 16.28 9.87 -8.26
N GLY A 124 15.00 10.24 -8.25
CA GLY A 124 14.44 11.15 -9.22
C GLY A 124 13.95 10.46 -10.48
N TRP A 125 13.13 9.47 -10.33
CA TRP A 125 12.50 8.77 -11.46
C TRP A 125 11.70 9.73 -12.33
N PRO A 126 12.00 9.84 -13.64
CA PRO A 126 11.17 10.63 -14.55
C PRO A 126 9.73 10.09 -14.55
N GLY A 127 8.75 10.97 -14.35
CA GLY A 127 7.35 10.57 -14.28
C GLY A 127 6.87 10.07 -12.92
N ALA A 128 7.70 10.10 -11.88
CA ALA A 128 7.30 9.68 -10.52
C ALA A 128 6.07 10.44 -9.99
N TRP A 129 5.87 11.66 -10.44
CA TRP A 129 4.76 12.53 -10.06
C TRP A 129 3.56 12.45 -11.02
N ALA A 130 3.63 11.65 -12.06
CA ALA A 130 2.54 11.48 -13.02
C ALA A 130 1.35 10.74 -12.37
N PRO A 131 0.11 10.94 -12.86
CA PRO A 131 -1.06 10.21 -12.35
C PRO A 131 -0.88 8.69 -12.38
N CYS A 132 -0.36 8.16 -13.47
CA CYS A 132 -0.11 6.74 -13.68
C CYS A 132 1.38 6.53 -13.94
N GLN A 133 2.19 6.72 -12.90
CA GLN A 133 3.62 6.52 -12.96
C GLN A 133 3.98 5.03 -13.10
N PRO A 134 5.16 4.67 -13.62
CA PRO A 134 5.60 3.28 -13.61
C PRO A 134 5.69 2.72 -12.20
N LEU A 135 5.18 1.51 -11.99
CA LEU A 135 5.27 0.83 -10.71
C LEU A 135 6.64 0.15 -10.62
N CYS A 136 7.53 0.69 -9.80
CA CYS A 136 8.83 0.11 -9.53
C CYS A 136 8.89 -0.45 -8.11
N THR A 137 9.85 -1.33 -7.83
CA THR A 137 10.06 -1.94 -6.53
C THR A 137 10.35 -0.87 -5.46
N THR A 138 9.97 -1.18 -4.21
CA THR A 138 10.18 -0.33 -3.05
C THR A 138 11.19 -0.97 -2.09
N HIS A 139 11.24 -0.49 -0.85
CA HIS A 139 11.94 -1.15 0.24
C HIS A 139 10.99 -2.01 1.10
N GLY A 140 9.90 -2.51 0.50
CA GLY A 140 8.90 -3.35 1.15
C GLY A 140 7.54 -2.71 1.35
N CYS A 141 7.32 -1.51 0.82
CA CYS A 141 6.01 -0.87 0.79
C CYS A 141 5.17 -1.37 -0.38
N VAL A 142 3.87 -1.14 -0.30
CA VAL A 142 2.95 -1.38 -1.41
C VAL A 142 2.91 -0.12 -2.29
N ARG A 143 3.28 -0.24 -3.56
CA ARG A 143 3.20 0.86 -4.52
C ARG A 143 1.97 0.74 -5.39
N MET A 144 1.26 1.86 -5.54
CA MET A 144 0.11 1.99 -6.44
C MET A 144 0.26 3.26 -7.28
N TYR A 145 -0.54 3.39 -8.34
CA TYR A 145 -0.58 4.62 -9.12
C TYR A 145 -1.02 5.80 -8.24
N ASN A 146 -0.37 6.95 -8.41
CA ASN A 146 -0.70 8.17 -7.69
C ASN A 146 -2.20 8.49 -7.77
N GLN A 147 -2.76 8.39 -8.98
CA GLN A 147 -4.17 8.67 -9.22
C GLN A 147 -5.10 7.70 -8.46
N ASP A 148 -4.76 6.42 -8.41
CA ASP A 148 -5.59 5.42 -7.73
C ASP A 148 -5.60 5.63 -6.20
N LEU A 149 -4.46 6.01 -5.63
CA LEU A 149 -4.40 6.35 -4.20
C LEU A 149 -5.29 7.54 -3.87
N ARG A 150 -5.28 8.58 -4.69
CA ARG A 150 -6.11 9.76 -4.50
C ARG A 150 -7.59 9.48 -4.73
N ASP A 151 -7.94 8.81 -5.83
CA ASP A 151 -9.31 8.71 -6.30
C ASP A 151 -10.04 7.47 -5.78
N LYS A 152 -9.32 6.43 -5.37
CA LYS A 152 -9.88 5.14 -4.95
C LYS A 152 -9.61 4.78 -3.50
N VAL A 153 -8.42 5.01 -2.99
CA VAL A 153 -8.08 4.65 -1.59
C VAL A 153 -8.47 5.75 -0.63
N LEU A 154 -8.10 7.00 -0.91
CA LEU A 154 -8.38 8.12 -0.01
C LEU A 154 -9.87 8.27 0.33
N PRO A 155 -10.82 8.17 -0.63
CA PRO A 155 -12.24 8.25 -0.29
C PRO A 155 -12.71 7.18 0.68
N LEU A 156 -12.15 5.98 0.65
CA LEU A 156 -12.51 4.89 1.56
C LEU A 156 -12.15 5.23 3.02
N THR A 157 -11.03 5.91 3.23
CA THR A 157 -10.59 6.31 4.58
C THR A 157 -11.52 7.31 5.25
N LYS A 158 -12.33 8.01 4.47
CA LYS A 158 -13.33 8.98 4.97
C LYS A 158 -14.64 8.32 5.35
N GLN A 159 -14.86 7.06 4.97
CA GLN A 159 -16.09 6.31 5.23
C GLN A 159 -15.99 5.43 6.48
N GLY A 160 -14.79 5.00 6.83
CA GLY A 160 -14.57 4.11 7.96
C GLY A 160 -13.13 3.61 8.00
N THR A 161 -12.89 2.53 8.72
CA THR A 161 -11.59 1.88 8.77
C THR A 161 -11.32 1.14 7.47
N VAL A 162 -10.11 1.26 6.94
CA VAL A 162 -9.66 0.51 5.76
C VAL A 162 -8.67 -0.54 6.22
N PHE A 163 -9.06 -1.81 6.11
CA PHE A 163 -8.18 -2.95 6.35
C PHE A 163 -7.47 -3.34 5.06
N VAL A 164 -6.23 -3.77 5.18
CA VAL A 164 -5.40 -4.19 4.05
C VAL A 164 -4.81 -5.55 4.35
N SER A 165 -5.17 -6.55 3.57
CA SER A 165 -4.56 -7.89 3.64
C SER A 165 -3.50 -8.01 2.56
N VAL A 166 -2.32 -8.47 2.93
CA VAL A 166 -1.22 -8.70 1.99
C VAL A 166 -0.96 -10.20 1.88
N TYR A 167 -1.02 -10.71 0.65
CA TYR A 167 -0.72 -12.10 0.28
C TYR A 167 0.59 -12.14 -0.49
N GLN A 168 1.48 -13.04 -0.10
CA GLN A 168 2.80 -13.18 -0.72
C GLN A 168 3.05 -14.60 -1.17
N GLU A 169 3.97 -14.77 -2.13
CA GLU A 169 4.55 -16.06 -2.46
C GLU A 169 5.38 -16.58 -1.28
N GLY A 170 5.49 -17.83 -1.19
CA GLY A 170 6.37 -18.37 -0.18
C GLY A 170 5.96 -19.50 0.54
#